data_db64a00de9298d52695d1a7fa0e48ee2
#
_entry.id   db64a00de9298d52695d1a7fa0e48ee2
#
_cell.length_a   1.000
_cell.length_b   1.000
_cell.length_c   1.000
_cell.angle_alpha   90.00
_cell.angle_beta   90.00
_cell.angle_gamma   90.00
#
_symmetry.space_group_name_H-M   'P 1'
#
loop_
_entity.id
_entity.type
_entity.pdbx_description
1 polymer ?
#
loop_
_entity_poly.entity_id
_entity_poly.type
_entity_poly.pdbx_seq_one_letter_code
_entity_poly.pdbx_strand_id
1 'polypeptide(L)'
;MSQARILLFDSGMGGLTVAYAVARQLPDAQLVYAADNAGFPYGAWKEEDLVARILDVIGALIEKVEPHVVVIACNTASTIALAQLREAYKLPFVGTVPAIKPAAAQTKSGIIGVL
;
A
#
# COMPACT_ATOMS: atom_id res chain seq x y z
N MET A 1 -11.89 -24.27 5.38
CA MET A 1 -11.43 -23.21 4.47
C MET A 1 -10.54 -22.25 5.19
N SER A 2 -9.36 -22.00 4.65
CA SER A 2 -8.41 -21.10 5.28
C SER A 2 -8.84 -19.65 5.08
N GLN A 3 -8.58 -18.84 6.08
CA GLN A 3 -8.83 -17.41 6.01
C GLN A 3 -7.87 -16.74 5.02
N ALA A 4 -8.32 -15.70 4.35
CA ALA A 4 -7.45 -14.89 3.55
C ALA A 4 -6.49 -14.14 4.48
N ARG A 5 -5.21 -14.12 4.13
CA ARG A 5 -4.18 -13.39 4.88
C ARG A 5 -3.78 -12.17 4.07
N ILE A 6 -3.96 -11.00 4.65
CA ILE A 6 -3.72 -9.73 3.98
C ILE A 6 -2.62 -9.00 4.70
N LEU A 7 -1.56 -8.67 3.97
CA LEU A 7 -0.49 -7.84 4.49
C LEU A 7 -0.76 -6.38 4.08
N LEU A 8 -0.82 -5.50 5.06
CA LEU A 8 -0.94 -4.06 4.81
C LEU A 8 0.38 -3.40 5.14
N PHE A 9 0.97 -2.75 4.16
CA PHE A 9 2.26 -2.10 4.29
C PHE A 9 2.10 -0.58 4.30
N ASP A 10 2.77 0.08 5.23
CA ASP A 10 2.77 1.54 5.35
C ASP A 10 4.16 2.04 5.74
N SER A 11 4.41 3.32 5.54
CA SER A 11 5.64 3.97 6.01
C SER A 11 5.55 4.43 7.46
N GLY A 12 4.33 4.52 8.00
CA GLY A 12 4.09 4.97 9.37
C GLY A 12 2.72 4.49 9.84
N MET A 13 1.87 5.39 10.32
CA MET A 13 0.56 5.05 10.84
C MET A 13 -0.62 5.61 10.02
N GLY A 14 -0.34 6.36 8.96
CA GLY A 14 -1.38 6.97 8.15
C GLY A 14 -2.32 5.99 7.48
N GLY A 15 -1.87 4.76 7.27
CA GLY A 15 -2.66 3.71 6.64
C GLY A 15 -3.58 2.93 7.56
N LEU A 16 -3.65 3.27 8.85
CA LEU A 16 -4.56 2.57 9.78
C LEU A 16 -6.02 2.71 9.37
N THR A 17 -6.40 3.82 8.76
CA THR A 17 -7.77 4.00 8.25
C THR A 17 -8.08 2.99 7.15
N VAL A 18 -7.11 2.68 6.31
CA VAL A 18 -7.24 1.64 5.28
C VAL A 18 -7.40 0.27 5.94
N ALA A 19 -6.60 -0.02 6.98
CA ALA A 19 -6.71 -1.28 7.71
C ALA A 19 -8.09 -1.46 8.34
N TYR A 20 -8.65 -0.42 8.95
CA TYR A 20 -10.00 -0.49 9.52
C TYR A 20 -11.06 -0.71 8.44
N ALA A 21 -10.90 -0.07 7.29
CA ALA A 21 -11.85 -0.26 6.19
C ALA A 21 -11.81 -1.70 5.66
N VAL A 22 -10.62 -2.27 5.52
CA VAL A 22 -10.47 -3.67 5.09
C VAL A 22 -11.06 -4.61 6.13
N ALA A 23 -10.80 -4.37 7.41
CA ALA A 23 -11.33 -5.20 8.49
C ALA A 23 -12.86 -5.22 8.50
N ARG A 24 -13.49 -4.10 8.21
CA ARG A 24 -14.95 -4.01 8.14
C ARG A 24 -15.52 -4.74 6.93
N GLN A 25 -14.85 -4.68 5.80
CA GLN A 25 -15.31 -5.33 4.58
C GLN A 25 -15.04 -6.84 4.59
N LEU A 26 -13.99 -7.27 5.25
CA LEU A 26 -13.54 -8.65 5.27
C LEU A 26 -13.28 -9.11 6.72
N PRO A 27 -14.35 -9.23 7.53
CA PRO A 27 -14.19 -9.50 8.96
C PRO A 27 -13.52 -10.84 9.28
N ASP A 28 -13.56 -11.79 8.34
CA ASP A 28 -12.95 -13.11 8.55
C ASP A 28 -11.48 -13.17 8.07
N ALA A 29 -10.98 -12.12 7.43
CA ALA A 29 -9.61 -12.11 6.95
C ALA A 29 -8.64 -11.88 8.10
N GLN A 30 -7.46 -12.50 7.99
CA GLN A 30 -6.36 -12.25 8.92
C GLN A 30 -5.54 -11.07 8.38
N LEU A 31 -5.46 -10.01 9.17
CA LEU A 31 -4.75 -8.79 8.76
C LEU A 31 -3.42 -8.68 9.50
N VAL A 32 -2.36 -8.39 8.76
CA VAL A 32 -1.05 -8.09 9.32
C VAL A 32 -0.68 -6.69 8.84
N TYR A 33 -0.53 -5.77 9.78
CA TYR A 33 -0.16 -4.38 9.48
C TYR A 33 1.32 -4.20 9.78
N ALA A 34 2.08 -3.83 8.77
CA ALA A 34 3.51 -3.60 8.91
C ALA A 34 3.85 -2.16 8.55
N ALA A 35 4.50 -1.46 9.46
CA ALA A 35 4.91 -0.08 9.27
C ALA A 35 6.43 0.01 9.21
N ASP A 36 6.97 0.61 8.15
CA ASP A 36 8.41 0.81 7.99
C ASP A 36 8.85 2.12 8.68
N ASN A 37 8.74 2.14 10.00
CA ASN A 37 9.09 3.32 10.78
C ASN A 37 10.56 3.72 10.64
N ALA A 38 11.45 2.76 10.43
CA ALA A 38 12.88 3.04 10.26
C ALA A 38 13.17 3.85 9.00
N GLY A 39 12.31 3.74 7.98
CA GLY A 39 12.44 4.52 6.74
C GLY A 39 11.66 5.81 6.72
N PHE A 40 10.85 6.08 7.73
CA PHE A 40 10.01 7.27 7.78
C PHE A 40 10.85 8.55 8.02
N PRO A 41 10.58 9.67 7.36
CA PRO A 41 9.55 9.85 6.32
C PRO A 41 10.06 9.51 4.92
N TYR A 42 9.23 8.89 4.12
CA TYR A 42 9.60 8.47 2.77
C TYR A 42 9.88 9.64 1.83
N GLY A 43 9.26 10.78 2.06
CA GLY A 43 9.47 11.96 1.21
C GLY A 43 10.89 12.52 1.24
N ALA A 44 11.72 12.16 2.24
CA ALA A 44 13.09 12.58 2.34
C ALA A 44 14.07 11.73 1.52
N TRP A 45 13.63 10.62 0.97
CA TRP A 45 14.48 9.69 0.22
C TRP A 45 14.55 10.04 -1.25
N LYS A 46 15.68 9.68 -1.88
CA LYS A 46 15.72 9.64 -3.34
C LYS A 46 14.84 8.50 -3.83
N GLU A 47 14.12 8.73 -4.92
CA GLU A 47 13.14 7.75 -5.42
C GLU A 47 13.76 6.37 -5.65
N GLU A 48 14.93 6.31 -6.29
CA GLU A 48 15.61 5.05 -6.58
C GLU A 48 15.93 4.26 -5.32
N ASP A 49 16.46 4.95 -4.30
CA ASP A 49 16.82 4.34 -3.04
C ASP A 49 15.58 3.87 -2.29
N LEU A 50 14.51 4.65 -2.36
CA LEU A 50 13.27 4.32 -1.69
C LEU A 50 12.60 3.09 -2.33
N VAL A 51 12.57 3.02 -3.66
CA VAL A 51 12.02 1.86 -4.36
C VAL A 51 12.78 0.60 -3.97
N ALA A 52 14.11 0.64 -3.93
CA ALA A 52 14.92 -0.50 -3.53
C ALA A 52 14.59 -0.93 -2.09
N ARG A 53 14.46 0.02 -1.18
CA ARG A 53 14.11 -0.28 0.21
C ARG A 53 12.71 -0.92 0.31
N ILE A 54 11.73 -0.37 -0.38
CA ILE A 54 10.36 -0.90 -0.35
C ILE A 54 10.34 -2.34 -0.87
N LEU A 55 11.03 -2.61 -1.97
CA LEU A 55 11.11 -3.96 -2.51
C LEU A 55 11.74 -4.93 -1.50
N ASP A 56 12.83 -4.53 -0.85
CA ASP A 56 13.51 -5.37 0.12
C ASP A 56 12.65 -5.63 1.37
N VAL A 57 12.04 -4.59 1.91
CA VAL A 57 11.22 -4.72 3.12
C VAL A 57 9.99 -5.59 2.84
N ILE A 58 9.30 -5.32 1.73
CA ILE A 58 8.10 -6.10 1.39
C ILE A 58 8.47 -7.54 1.06
N GLY A 59 9.60 -7.77 0.37
CA GLY A 59 10.06 -9.12 0.09
C GLY A 59 10.28 -9.94 1.37
N ALA A 60 10.93 -9.33 2.37
CA ALA A 60 11.14 -9.99 3.66
C ALA A 60 9.82 -10.26 4.38
N LEU A 61 8.87 -9.33 4.30
CA LEU A 61 7.55 -9.50 4.90
C LEU A 61 6.74 -10.60 4.23
N ILE A 62 6.82 -10.70 2.90
CA ILE A 62 6.15 -11.77 2.15
C ILE A 62 6.64 -13.13 2.59
N GLU A 63 7.95 -13.28 2.78
CA GLU A 63 8.53 -14.55 3.24
C GLU A 63 8.04 -14.93 4.64
N LYS A 64 7.91 -13.95 5.54
CA LYS A 64 7.49 -14.19 6.91
C LYS A 64 5.99 -14.41 7.05
N VAL A 65 5.21 -13.60 6.37
CA VAL A 65 3.76 -13.55 6.55
C VAL A 65 3.04 -14.53 5.63
N GLU A 66 3.60 -14.79 4.48
CA GLU A 66 2.98 -15.60 3.43
C GLU A 66 1.55 -15.12 3.11
N PRO A 67 1.42 -13.85 2.70
CA PRO A 67 0.10 -13.28 2.46
C PRO A 67 -0.50 -13.77 1.15
N HIS A 68 -1.82 -13.72 1.05
CA HIS A 68 -2.54 -13.96 -0.19
C HIS A 68 -2.63 -12.69 -1.04
N VAL A 69 -2.63 -11.52 -0.37
CA VAL A 69 -2.70 -10.22 -1.02
C VAL A 69 -1.91 -9.21 -0.20
N VAL A 70 -1.30 -8.24 -0.88
CA VAL A 70 -0.59 -7.14 -0.23
C VAL A 70 -1.28 -5.83 -0.56
N VAL A 71 -1.64 -5.07 0.47
CA VAL A 71 -2.21 -3.72 0.33
C VAL A 71 -1.12 -2.72 0.69
N ILE A 72 -0.80 -1.84 -0.26
CA ILE A 72 0.15 -0.76 -0.02
C ILE A 72 -0.65 0.44 0.47
N ALA A 73 -0.67 0.63 1.79
CA ALA A 73 -1.48 1.66 2.45
C ALA A 73 -0.78 3.02 2.52
N CYS A 74 0.35 3.17 1.84
CA CYS A 74 1.12 4.40 1.76
C CYS A 74 1.00 4.97 0.35
N ASN A 75 0.57 6.24 0.23
CA ASN A 75 0.41 6.89 -1.07
C ASN A 75 1.75 7.01 -1.82
N THR A 76 2.82 7.38 -1.12
CA THR A 76 4.14 7.50 -1.74
C THR A 76 4.60 6.17 -2.33
N ALA A 77 4.53 5.10 -1.55
CA ALA A 77 4.93 3.77 -2.01
C ALA A 77 4.05 3.28 -3.16
N SER A 78 2.75 3.54 -3.10
CA SER A 78 1.81 3.18 -4.17
C SER A 78 2.15 3.88 -5.48
N THR A 79 2.57 5.14 -5.39
CA THR A 79 2.88 5.92 -6.58
C THR A 79 4.18 5.47 -7.24
N ILE A 80 5.23 5.22 -6.46
CA ILE A 80 6.58 5.02 -7.02
C ILE A 80 6.98 3.55 -7.17
N ALA A 81 6.40 2.63 -6.41
CA ALA A 81 6.90 1.26 -6.32
C ALA A 81 5.91 0.18 -6.75
N LEU A 82 4.65 0.50 -6.98
CA LEU A 82 3.61 -0.52 -7.22
C LEU A 82 3.90 -1.38 -8.45
N ALA A 83 4.32 -0.75 -9.55
CA ALA A 83 4.64 -1.49 -10.78
C ALA A 83 5.81 -2.43 -10.58
N GLN A 84 6.86 -1.98 -9.88
CA GLN A 84 8.03 -2.78 -9.58
C GLN A 84 7.71 -3.94 -8.65
N LEU A 85 6.82 -3.72 -7.67
CA LEU A 85 6.37 -4.78 -6.77
C LEU A 85 5.62 -5.87 -7.54
N ARG A 86 4.75 -5.46 -8.46
CA ARG A 86 3.99 -6.41 -9.28
C ARG A 86 4.88 -7.24 -10.19
N GLU A 87 5.98 -6.67 -10.66
CA GLU A 87 6.96 -7.41 -11.45
C GLU A 87 7.78 -8.38 -10.61
N ALA A 88 8.17 -7.95 -9.40
CA ALA A 88 9.08 -8.73 -8.55
C ALA A 88 8.42 -9.91 -7.86
N TYR A 89 7.15 -9.81 -7.53
CA TYR A 89 6.45 -10.80 -6.72
C TYR A 89 5.15 -11.23 -7.37
N LYS A 90 4.91 -12.54 -7.36
CA LYS A 90 3.73 -13.13 -8.03
C LYS A 90 2.55 -13.24 -7.09
N LEU A 91 2.04 -12.12 -6.61
CA LEU A 91 0.79 -12.09 -5.86
C LEU A 91 0.12 -10.74 -6.07
N PRO A 92 -1.19 -10.63 -5.76
CA PRO A 92 -1.90 -9.38 -5.99
C PRO A 92 -1.41 -8.26 -5.08
N PHE A 93 -1.18 -7.09 -5.66
CA PHE A 93 -0.87 -5.86 -4.94
C PHE A 93 -1.96 -4.83 -5.20
N VAL A 94 -2.50 -4.26 -4.12
CA VAL A 94 -3.51 -3.21 -4.17
C VAL A 94 -2.87 -1.94 -3.64
N GLY A 95 -2.85 -0.89 -4.46
CA GLY A 95 -2.31 0.40 -4.05
C GLY A 95 -3.39 1.34 -3.56
N THR A 96 -2.94 2.38 -2.84
CA THR A 96 -3.81 3.48 -2.41
C THR A 96 -3.25 4.77 -2.99
N VAL A 97 -3.99 5.35 -3.92
CA VAL A 97 -3.61 6.62 -4.55
C VAL A 97 -4.79 7.58 -4.50
N PRO A 98 -4.55 8.88 -4.49
CA PRO A 98 -5.66 9.84 -4.55
C PRO A 98 -6.51 9.60 -5.79
N ALA A 99 -7.81 9.73 -5.65
CA ALA A 99 -8.78 9.48 -6.72
C ALA A 99 -8.86 10.65 -7.70
N ILE A 100 -7.72 11.13 -8.17
CA ILE A 100 -7.64 12.31 -9.04
C ILE A 100 -8.22 12.01 -10.42
N LYS A 101 -7.87 10.87 -11.01
CA LYS A 101 -8.34 10.49 -12.33
C LYS A 101 -9.87 10.31 -12.38
N PRO A 102 -10.50 9.54 -11.47
CA PRO A 102 -11.96 9.48 -11.42
C PRO A 102 -12.61 10.83 -11.11
N ALA A 103 -12.03 11.62 -10.21
CA ALA A 103 -12.56 12.93 -9.87
C ALA A 103 -12.51 13.88 -11.07
N ALA A 104 -11.43 13.86 -11.83
CA ALA A 104 -11.30 14.67 -13.04
C ALA A 104 -12.33 14.28 -14.10
N ALA A 105 -12.68 13.00 -14.20
CA ALA A 105 -13.69 12.53 -15.13
C ALA A 105 -15.11 12.93 -14.71
N GLN A 106 -15.35 13.16 -13.42
CA GLN A 106 -16.67 13.44 -12.87
C GLN A 106 -16.92 14.92 -12.57
N THR A 107 -15.87 15.73 -12.53
CA THR A 107 -16.02 17.15 -12.20
C THR A 107 -16.76 17.90 -13.29
N LYS A 108 -17.67 18.81 -12.89
CA LYS A 108 -18.41 19.67 -13.80
C LYS A 108 -17.76 21.04 -13.95
N SER A 109 -16.97 21.45 -12.95
CA SER A 109 -16.30 22.75 -12.94
C SER A 109 -14.90 22.71 -13.54
N GLY A 110 -14.31 21.53 -13.70
CA GLY A 110 -12.93 21.36 -14.09
C GLY A 110 -11.96 21.56 -12.92
N ILE A 111 -12.48 21.70 -11.69
CA ILE A 111 -11.68 21.91 -10.49
C ILE A 111 -11.88 20.72 -9.55
N ILE A 112 -10.80 20.19 -9.01
CA ILE A 112 -10.81 19.13 -7.99
C ILE A 112 -9.91 19.55 -6.84
N GLY A 113 -10.39 19.31 -5.61
CA GLY A 113 -9.59 19.58 -4.40
C GLY A 113 -8.77 18.36 -4.01
N VAL A 114 -7.54 18.58 -3.52
CA VAL A 114 -6.66 17.53 -3.03
C VAL A 114 -6.30 17.87 -1.58
N LEU A 115 -6.53 16.91 -0.69
CA LEU A 115 -6.24 17.05 0.75
C LEU A 115 -4.91 16.38 1.10
#